data_a73adfd80b9db20e8000735d6db5dfd1
#
_entry.id   a73adfd80b9db20e8000735d6db5dfd1
#
_cell.length_a   1.000
_cell.length_b   1.000
_cell.length_c   1.000
_cell.angle_alpha   90.00
_cell.angle_beta   90.00
_cell.angle_gamma   90.00
#
_symmetry.space_group_name_H-M   'P 1'
#
loop_
_entity.id
_entity.type
_entity.pdbx_description
1 polymer ?
#
loop_
_entity_poly.entity_id
_entity_poly.type
_entity_poly.pdbx_seq_one_letter_code
_entity_poly.pdbx_strand_id
1 'polypeptide(L)'
;MPDGDFKPILKYPKDLQPRRVATGIGLYNVLGIARDDHAARDAQMARNFSFFDAPAVLFVFVHEGLGVYSALDAGIFLQSLMLAATDEGLGSCAQGALALWRSPIEARFAIDKPYKLLCGVSLGYPLDAPVNKFKPDRRKVEEILLPTRGTS
;
A
#
# COMPACT_ATOMS: atom_id res chain seq x y z
N MET A 1 -18.98 8.85 -2.38
CA MET A 1 -18.28 8.32 -1.17
C MET A 1 -17.55 7.05 -1.55
N PRO A 2 -16.40 6.74 -0.95
CA PRO A 2 -15.69 5.48 -1.20
C PRO A 2 -16.60 4.27 -0.97
N ASP A 3 -16.55 3.30 -1.88
CA ASP A 3 -17.39 2.09 -1.90
C ASP A 3 -16.56 0.80 -1.80
N GLY A 4 -15.33 0.92 -1.31
CA GLY A 4 -14.42 -0.21 -1.14
C GLY A 4 -14.94 -1.27 -0.16
N ASP A 5 -14.50 -2.51 -0.37
CA ASP A 5 -14.90 -3.68 0.43
C ASP A 5 -14.45 -3.62 1.88
N PHE A 6 -13.34 -2.94 2.15
CA PHE A 6 -12.77 -2.79 3.48
C PHE A 6 -12.81 -1.35 3.95
N LYS A 7 -13.13 -1.13 5.22
CA LYS A 7 -13.12 0.21 5.80
C LYS A 7 -11.68 0.75 5.83
N PRO A 8 -11.45 1.96 5.31
CA PRO A 8 -10.13 2.57 5.35
C PRO A 8 -9.69 2.84 6.80
N ILE A 9 -8.41 2.67 7.07
CA ILE A 9 -7.82 3.01 8.37
C ILE A 9 -7.63 4.52 8.42
N LEU A 10 -8.63 5.23 8.96
CA LEU A 10 -8.61 6.69 9.06
C LEU A 10 -7.67 7.18 10.16
N LYS A 11 -7.57 6.44 11.25
CA LYS A 11 -6.75 6.79 12.41
C LYS A 11 -6.00 5.57 12.91
N TYR A 12 -4.70 5.69 13.02
CA TYR A 12 -3.85 4.65 13.60
C TYR A 12 -3.95 4.65 15.13
N PRO A 13 -3.69 3.51 15.81
CA PRO A 13 -3.47 3.47 17.24
C PRO A 13 -2.44 4.52 17.68
N LYS A 14 -2.61 5.03 18.92
CA LYS A 14 -1.80 6.18 19.43
C LYS A 14 -0.30 5.92 19.36
N ASP A 15 0.13 4.70 19.64
CA ASP A 15 1.52 4.26 19.62
C ASP A 15 2.09 4.10 18.19
N LEU A 16 1.25 3.88 17.19
CA LEU A 16 1.63 3.74 15.78
C LEU A 16 1.50 5.03 14.98
N GLN A 17 0.66 5.97 15.43
CA GLN A 17 0.40 7.23 14.73
C GLN A 17 1.67 8.05 14.45
N PRO A 18 2.66 8.18 15.35
CA PRO A 18 3.90 8.91 15.07
C PRO A 18 4.66 8.37 13.88
N ARG A 19 4.69 7.05 13.67
CA ARG A 19 5.38 6.40 12.54
C ARG A 19 4.71 6.74 11.20
N ARG A 20 3.37 6.68 11.17
CA ARG A 20 2.61 7.09 9.98
C ARG A 20 2.92 8.54 9.60
N VAL A 21 2.93 9.44 10.61
CA VAL A 21 3.20 10.85 10.40
C VAL A 21 4.64 11.07 9.91
N ALA A 22 5.63 10.45 10.54
CA ALA A 22 7.04 10.56 10.15
C ALA A 22 7.28 10.07 8.71
N THR A 23 6.71 8.92 8.35
CA THR A 23 6.79 8.39 6.97
C THR A 23 6.14 9.36 5.97
N GLY A 24 4.98 9.91 6.28
CA GLY A 24 4.31 10.88 5.42
C GLY A 24 5.12 12.16 5.24
N ILE A 25 5.67 12.72 6.32
CA ILE A 25 6.52 13.91 6.28
C ILE A 25 7.76 13.63 5.40
N GLY A 26 8.45 12.51 5.63
CA GLY A 26 9.64 12.15 4.85
C GLY A 26 9.34 12.02 3.36
N LEU A 27 8.25 11.37 3.00
CA LEU A 27 7.82 11.23 1.61
C LEU A 27 7.51 12.59 0.97
N TYR A 28 6.71 13.43 1.61
CA TYR A 28 6.35 14.74 1.05
C TYR A 28 7.55 15.68 0.95
N ASN A 29 8.51 15.62 1.90
CA ASN A 29 9.75 16.38 1.81
C ASN A 29 10.56 15.99 0.55
N VAL A 30 10.68 14.69 0.26
CA VAL A 30 11.38 14.21 -0.95
C VAL A 30 10.65 14.65 -2.24
N LEU A 31 9.33 14.77 -2.19
CA LEU A 31 8.50 15.26 -3.29
C LEU A 31 8.50 16.78 -3.42
N GLY A 32 9.11 17.52 -2.47
CA GLY A 32 9.07 18.99 -2.44
C GLY A 32 7.70 19.57 -2.12
N ILE A 33 6.82 18.80 -1.48
CA ILE A 33 5.45 19.21 -1.14
C ILE A 33 5.40 19.70 0.30
N ALA A 34 5.05 20.97 0.49
CA ALA A 34 4.94 21.56 1.80
C ALA A 34 3.76 20.99 2.61
N ARG A 35 3.85 21.05 3.94
CA ARG A 35 2.83 20.46 4.82
C ARG A 35 1.46 21.13 4.69
N ASP A 36 1.43 22.40 4.41
CA ASP A 36 0.24 23.24 4.24
C ASP A 36 -0.24 23.34 2.79
N ASP A 37 0.53 22.78 1.83
CA ASP A 37 0.10 22.70 0.44
C ASP A 37 -0.87 21.52 0.24
N HIS A 38 -2.12 21.75 0.60
CA HIS A 38 -3.18 20.76 0.48
C HIS A 38 -3.42 20.37 -0.99
N ALA A 39 -3.36 21.32 -1.91
CA ALA A 39 -3.61 21.06 -3.33
C ALA A 39 -2.56 20.12 -3.94
N ALA A 40 -1.27 20.35 -3.68
CA ALA A 40 -0.20 19.46 -4.13
C ALA A 40 -0.28 18.06 -3.48
N ARG A 41 -0.70 18.00 -2.20
CA ARG A 41 -0.91 16.72 -1.50
C ARG A 41 -2.06 15.93 -2.09
N ASP A 42 -3.17 16.58 -2.43
CA ASP A 42 -4.33 15.95 -3.05
C ASP A 42 -3.99 15.49 -4.48
N ALA A 43 -3.24 16.30 -5.24
CA ALA A 43 -2.73 15.91 -6.56
C ALA A 43 -1.80 14.68 -6.47
N GLN A 44 -0.91 14.64 -5.47
CA GLN A 44 -0.05 13.47 -5.25
C GLN A 44 -0.87 12.23 -4.85
N MET A 45 -1.90 12.39 -4.01
CA MET A 45 -2.79 11.29 -3.66
C MET A 45 -3.56 10.77 -4.87
N ALA A 46 -4.02 11.68 -5.74
CA ALA A 46 -4.73 11.33 -6.97
C ALA A 46 -3.90 10.47 -7.94
N ARG A 47 -2.56 10.58 -7.91
CA ARG A 47 -1.67 9.75 -8.72
C ARG A 47 -1.79 8.25 -8.44
N ASN A 48 -2.29 7.85 -7.27
CA ASN A 48 -2.64 6.45 -7.03
C ASN A 48 -3.63 5.92 -8.06
N PHE A 49 -4.58 6.74 -8.48
CA PHE A 49 -5.66 6.36 -9.41
C PHE A 49 -5.26 6.45 -10.89
N SER A 50 -4.11 7.05 -11.19
CA SER A 50 -3.41 6.92 -12.47
C SER A 50 -2.25 5.90 -12.40
N PHE A 51 -2.21 5.09 -11.32
CA PHE A 51 -1.24 4.01 -11.12
C PHE A 51 0.22 4.50 -11.16
N PHE A 52 0.47 5.76 -10.82
CA PHE A 52 1.77 6.44 -10.96
C PHE A 52 2.36 6.34 -12.37
N ASP A 53 1.51 6.34 -13.40
CA ASP A 53 1.84 6.22 -14.81
C ASP A 53 2.46 4.86 -15.21
N ALA A 54 2.31 3.85 -14.36
CA ALA A 54 2.77 2.49 -14.64
C ALA A 54 1.96 1.86 -15.79
N PRO A 55 2.61 1.15 -16.72
CA PRO A 55 1.95 0.54 -17.88
C PRO A 55 1.09 -0.67 -17.52
N ALA A 56 1.30 -1.28 -16.36
CA ALA A 56 0.53 -2.43 -15.89
C ALA A 56 0.07 -2.25 -14.44
N VAL A 57 -1.13 -2.73 -14.17
CA VAL A 57 -1.70 -2.79 -12.82
C VAL A 57 -2.36 -4.14 -12.60
N LEU A 58 -2.17 -4.69 -11.40
CA LEU A 58 -2.90 -5.85 -10.92
C LEU A 58 -3.81 -5.44 -9.78
N PHE A 59 -4.98 -6.08 -9.71
CA PHE A 59 -5.88 -5.94 -8.57
C PHE A 59 -5.92 -7.26 -7.82
N VAL A 60 -5.68 -7.21 -6.52
CA VAL A 60 -5.63 -8.38 -5.65
C VAL A 60 -6.92 -8.49 -4.86
N PHE A 61 -7.59 -9.60 -5.04
CA PHE A 61 -8.82 -9.93 -4.35
C PHE A 61 -8.60 -11.07 -3.38
N VAL A 62 -9.39 -11.07 -2.31
CA VAL A 62 -9.43 -12.14 -1.32
C VAL A 62 -10.85 -12.66 -1.19
N HIS A 63 -11.02 -13.96 -0.92
CA HIS A 63 -12.32 -14.55 -0.71
C HIS A 63 -12.82 -14.28 0.72
N GLU A 64 -14.00 -13.66 0.88
CA GLU A 64 -14.53 -13.25 2.19
C GLU A 64 -14.72 -14.42 3.17
N GLY A 65 -15.04 -15.61 2.66
CA GLY A 65 -15.23 -16.81 3.48
C GLY A 65 -13.96 -17.37 4.12
N LEU A 66 -12.76 -16.90 3.71
CA LEU A 66 -11.48 -17.37 4.26
C LEU A 66 -10.94 -16.45 5.38
N GLY A 67 -11.60 -15.34 5.65
CA GLY A 67 -11.26 -14.43 6.73
C GLY A 67 -9.84 -13.87 6.66
N VAL A 68 -9.20 -13.72 7.82
CA VAL A 68 -7.87 -13.08 7.94
C VAL A 68 -6.76 -13.86 7.23
N TYR A 69 -6.88 -15.17 7.09
CA TYR A 69 -5.84 -15.99 6.45
C TYR A 69 -5.72 -15.72 4.96
N SER A 70 -6.82 -15.38 4.28
CA SER A 70 -6.74 -14.96 2.87
C SER A 70 -5.93 -13.67 2.68
N ALA A 71 -5.98 -12.75 3.65
CA ALA A 71 -5.14 -11.54 3.62
C ALA A 71 -3.66 -11.86 3.89
N LEU A 72 -3.37 -12.86 4.74
CA LEU A 72 -2.02 -13.37 4.96
C LEU A 72 -1.44 -13.99 3.67
N ASP A 73 -2.21 -14.88 3.01
CA ASP A 73 -1.81 -15.50 1.75
C ASP A 73 -1.58 -14.45 0.66
N ALA A 74 -2.47 -13.45 0.56
CA ALA A 74 -2.30 -12.33 -0.36
C ALA A 74 -1.02 -11.54 -0.07
N GLY A 75 -0.67 -11.32 1.20
CA GLY A 75 0.58 -10.65 1.59
C GLY A 75 1.83 -11.43 1.18
N ILE A 76 1.82 -12.76 1.33
CA ILE A 76 2.90 -13.66 0.90
C ILE A 76 3.03 -13.63 -0.63
N PHE A 77 1.91 -13.73 -1.35
CA PHE A 77 1.88 -13.62 -2.81
C PHE A 77 2.44 -12.27 -3.28
N LEU A 78 1.98 -11.15 -2.68
CA LEU A 78 2.43 -9.80 -3.02
C LEU A 78 3.94 -9.65 -2.84
N GLN A 79 4.49 -10.11 -1.72
CA GLN A 79 5.92 -10.04 -1.48
C GLN A 79 6.71 -10.86 -2.52
N SER A 80 6.25 -12.06 -2.85
CA SER A 80 6.88 -12.91 -3.86
C SER A 80 6.84 -12.26 -5.25
N LEU A 81 5.70 -11.68 -5.62
CA LEU A 81 5.52 -10.95 -6.88
C LEU A 81 6.48 -9.76 -6.98
N MET A 82 6.57 -8.95 -5.92
CA MET A 82 7.44 -7.76 -5.91
C MET A 82 8.93 -8.13 -5.95
N LEU A 83 9.32 -9.25 -5.33
CA LEU A 83 10.70 -9.75 -5.42
C LEU A 83 11.01 -10.25 -6.82
N ALA A 84 10.11 -11.03 -7.43
CA ALA A 84 10.28 -11.48 -8.81
C ALA A 84 10.34 -10.31 -9.80
N ALA A 85 9.48 -9.30 -9.63
CA ALA A 85 9.53 -8.07 -10.44
C ALA A 85 10.89 -7.36 -10.31
N THR A 86 11.44 -7.30 -9.10
CA THR A 86 12.75 -6.70 -8.85
C THR A 86 13.88 -7.48 -9.55
N ASP A 87 13.82 -8.80 -9.55
CA ASP A 87 14.79 -9.68 -10.24
C ASP A 87 14.79 -9.44 -11.76
N GLU A 88 13.61 -9.15 -12.31
CA GLU A 88 13.42 -8.79 -13.73
C GLU A 88 13.70 -7.29 -14.04
N GLY A 89 14.24 -6.54 -13.10
CA GLY A 89 14.53 -5.10 -13.25
C GLY A 89 13.30 -4.19 -13.25
N LEU A 90 12.13 -4.70 -12.82
CA LEU A 90 10.90 -3.94 -12.74
C LEU A 90 10.73 -3.29 -11.35
N GLY A 91 10.13 -2.11 -11.34
CA GLY A 91 9.60 -1.49 -10.14
C GLY A 91 8.16 -1.94 -9.86
N SER A 92 7.81 -2.01 -8.59
CA SER A 92 6.46 -2.35 -8.15
C SER A 92 6.01 -1.44 -7.01
N CYS A 93 4.71 -1.13 -6.97
CA CYS A 93 4.12 -0.33 -5.92
C CYS A 93 2.77 -0.94 -5.49
N ALA A 94 2.72 -1.50 -4.29
CA ALA A 94 1.46 -1.96 -3.71
C ALA A 94 0.65 -0.75 -3.20
N GLN A 95 -0.61 -0.65 -3.62
CA GLN A 95 -1.45 0.53 -3.44
C GLN A 95 -2.75 0.17 -2.73
N GLY A 96 -2.80 0.41 -1.41
CA GLY A 96 -4.03 0.28 -0.62
C GLY A 96 -5.10 1.31 -1.01
N ALA A 97 -4.71 2.46 -1.58
CA ALA A 97 -5.66 3.49 -2.04
C ALA A 97 -6.64 3.00 -3.10
N LEU A 98 -6.24 2.05 -3.95
CA LEU A 98 -7.10 1.49 -4.99
C LEU A 98 -8.26 0.69 -4.41
N ALA A 99 -8.11 0.11 -3.23
CA ALA A 99 -9.18 -0.61 -2.54
C ALA A 99 -10.27 0.31 -1.96
N LEU A 100 -10.10 1.62 -2.00
CA LEU A 100 -11.15 2.57 -1.58
C LEU A 100 -12.32 2.63 -2.55
N TRP A 101 -12.12 2.21 -3.81
CA TRP A 101 -13.11 2.34 -4.87
C TRP A 101 -13.25 1.03 -5.63
N ARG A 102 -14.34 0.32 -5.40
CA ARG A 102 -14.65 -0.96 -6.06
C ARG A 102 -15.36 -0.75 -7.39
N SER A 103 -16.33 0.15 -7.45
CA SER A 103 -17.20 0.32 -8.62
C SER A 103 -16.46 0.60 -9.94
N PRO A 104 -15.36 1.39 -10.00
CA PRO A 104 -14.64 1.57 -11.25
C PRO A 104 -14.01 0.29 -11.79
N ILE A 105 -13.63 -0.62 -10.89
CA ILE A 105 -13.01 -1.90 -11.24
C ILE A 105 -14.09 -2.89 -11.70
N GLU A 106 -15.23 -2.94 -10.99
CA GLU A 106 -16.39 -3.76 -11.39
C GLU A 106 -17.00 -3.32 -12.73
N ALA A 107 -16.95 -2.05 -13.06
CA ALA A 107 -17.35 -1.55 -14.37
C ALA A 107 -16.48 -2.09 -15.52
N ARG A 108 -15.28 -2.58 -15.22
CA ARG A 108 -14.31 -3.08 -16.20
C ARG A 108 -14.16 -4.59 -16.20
N PHE A 109 -14.36 -5.22 -15.05
CA PHE A 109 -14.14 -6.65 -14.84
C PHE A 109 -15.35 -7.30 -14.18
N ALA A 110 -15.73 -8.48 -14.64
CA ALA A 110 -16.70 -9.33 -13.96
C ALA A 110 -16.05 -9.93 -12.71
N ILE A 111 -16.48 -9.48 -11.53
CA ILE A 111 -15.93 -9.92 -10.25
C ILE A 111 -17.04 -10.64 -9.47
N ASP A 112 -16.81 -11.89 -9.11
CA ASP A 112 -17.75 -12.66 -8.32
C ASP A 112 -17.92 -12.06 -6.91
N LYS A 113 -19.14 -12.05 -6.39
CA LYS A 113 -19.51 -11.42 -5.12
C LYS A 113 -18.64 -11.78 -3.91
N PRO A 114 -18.20 -13.04 -3.70
CA PRO A 114 -17.42 -13.39 -2.52
C PRO A 114 -15.98 -12.85 -2.56
N TYR A 115 -15.53 -12.30 -3.69
CA TYR A 115 -14.19 -11.71 -3.81
C TYR A 115 -14.22 -10.23 -3.45
N LYS A 116 -13.36 -9.86 -2.49
CA LYS A 116 -13.20 -8.52 -1.94
C LYS A 116 -11.87 -7.92 -2.37
N LEU A 117 -11.89 -6.70 -2.87
CA LEU A 117 -10.70 -5.98 -3.33
C LEU A 117 -9.81 -5.61 -2.15
N LEU A 118 -8.62 -6.17 -2.08
CA LEU A 118 -7.66 -5.92 -1.00
C LEU A 118 -6.73 -4.73 -1.31
N CYS A 119 -6.14 -4.71 -2.50
CA CYS A 119 -5.24 -3.65 -2.96
C CYS A 119 -5.02 -3.75 -4.47
N GLY A 120 -4.29 -2.78 -5.03
CA GLY A 120 -3.69 -2.89 -6.35
C GLY A 120 -2.18 -2.92 -6.28
N VAL A 121 -1.54 -3.27 -7.39
CA VAL A 121 -0.09 -3.23 -7.58
C VAL A 121 0.22 -2.64 -8.94
N SER A 122 0.88 -1.50 -8.96
CA SER A 122 1.43 -0.91 -10.18
C SER A 122 2.79 -1.52 -10.49
N LEU A 123 3.02 -1.84 -11.78
CA LEU A 123 4.26 -2.46 -12.28
C LEU A 123 4.77 -1.71 -13.50
N GLY A 124 6.08 -1.49 -13.55
CA GLY A 124 6.74 -0.84 -14.70
C GLY A 124 8.22 -0.62 -14.46
N TYR A 125 8.90 -0.06 -15.44
CA TYR A 125 10.30 0.33 -15.26
C TYR A 125 10.40 1.57 -14.38
N PRO A 126 11.16 1.54 -13.26
CA PRO A 126 11.23 2.65 -12.32
C PRO A 126 12.01 3.82 -12.94
N LEU A 127 11.49 5.03 -12.77
CA LEU A 127 12.24 6.24 -13.08
C LEU A 127 13.37 6.45 -12.07
N ASP A 128 14.48 7.03 -12.52
CA ASP A 128 15.53 7.53 -11.60
C ASP A 128 15.06 8.86 -10.98
N ALA A 129 14.20 8.75 -9.97
CA ALA A 129 13.62 9.88 -9.27
C ALA A 129 13.89 9.77 -7.76
N PRO A 130 14.06 10.92 -7.06
CA PRO A 130 14.33 10.93 -5.61
C PRO A 130 13.29 10.14 -4.79
N VAL A 131 12.02 10.17 -5.20
CA VAL A 131 10.94 9.45 -4.51
C VAL A 131 11.14 7.94 -4.51
N ASN A 132 11.75 7.37 -5.54
CA ASN A 132 12.06 5.94 -5.64
C ASN A 132 13.27 5.53 -4.78
N LYS A 133 14.05 6.51 -4.32
CA LYS A 133 15.18 6.31 -3.39
C LYS A 133 14.79 6.55 -1.93
N PHE A 134 13.57 7.03 -1.68
CA PHE A 134 13.08 7.26 -0.31
C PHE A 134 12.90 5.94 0.44
N LYS A 135 13.54 5.85 1.60
CA LYS A 135 13.44 4.71 2.51
C LYS A 135 12.94 5.21 3.86
N PRO A 136 11.71 4.87 4.26
CA PRO A 136 11.22 5.19 5.61
C PRO A 136 12.00 4.39 6.65
N ASP A 137 12.11 4.94 7.86
CA ASP A 137 12.77 4.29 8.98
C ASP A 137 12.15 2.91 9.29
N ARG A 138 12.99 1.99 9.70
CA ARG A 138 12.60 0.66 10.16
C ARG A 138 12.96 0.51 11.63
N ARG A 139 12.09 -0.18 12.37
CA ARG A 139 12.41 -0.57 13.75
C ARG A 139 13.58 -1.54 13.76
N LYS A 140 14.40 -1.43 14.80
CA LYS A 140 15.40 -2.45 15.10
C LYS A 140 14.73 -3.76 15.48
N VAL A 141 15.41 -4.88 15.25
CA VAL A 141 14.88 -6.21 15.53
C VAL A 141 14.51 -6.34 17.02
N GLU A 142 15.35 -5.83 17.91
CA GLU A 142 15.16 -5.85 19.35
C GLU A 142 13.89 -5.14 19.82
N GLU A 143 13.41 -4.17 19.04
CA GLU A 143 12.18 -3.43 19.34
C GLU A 143 10.90 -4.15 18.90
N ILE A 144 11.01 -5.21 18.11
CA ILE A 144 9.89 -6.01 17.63
C ILE A 144 9.82 -7.39 18.26
N LEU A 145 10.90 -7.82 18.91
CA LEU A 145 10.92 -9.06 19.68
C LEU A 145 10.15 -8.87 20.99
N LEU A 146 9.33 -9.85 21.32
CA LEU A 146 8.69 -9.90 22.62
C LEU A 146 9.67 -10.46 23.66
N PRO A 147 9.78 -9.84 24.85
CA PRO A 147 10.57 -10.40 25.93
C PRO A 147 9.96 -11.74 26.36
N THR A 148 10.80 -12.74 26.61
CA THR A 148 10.35 -13.99 27.25
C THR A 148 9.93 -13.68 28.69
N ARG A 149 8.81 -14.26 29.14
CA ARG A 149 8.47 -14.24 30.57
C ARG A 149 9.55 -15.02 31.30
N GLY A 150 10.23 -14.39 32.26
CA GLY A 150 11.18 -15.09 33.12
C GLY A 150 10.50 -16.27 33.78
N THR A 151 11.14 -17.42 33.73
CA THR A 151 10.81 -18.53 34.66
C THR A 151 11.16 -18.04 36.05
N SER A 152 10.14 -17.72 36.85
CA SER A 152 10.29 -17.52 38.30
C SER A 152 10.70 -18.82 39.01
#